data_908de9f10ab08ec82a0226505d0d8e45
#
_entry.id   908de9f10ab08ec82a0226505d0d8e45
#
_cell.length_a   1.000
_cell.length_b   1.000
_cell.length_c   1.000
_cell.angle_alpha   90.00
_cell.angle_beta   90.00
_cell.angle_gamma   90.00
#
_symmetry.space_group_name_H-M   'P 1'
#
loop_
_entity.id
_entity.type
_entity.pdbx_description
1 polymer ?
#
loop_
_entity_poly.entity_id
_entity_poly.type
_entity_poly.pdbx_seq_one_letter_code
_entity_poly.pdbx_strand_id
1 'polypeptide(L)'
;MLSFWAIGMWLMTMNTTMFNVALPFVILDFQLTSSVATWIVSGYSIVFAISALTFSRLSDYVPIKRLISIGLIILGFSSLLGFFATNFTTLLIARLLQAIGASTLPCLAIVLSSKYIPISRRGNAMAIIAAAAALGFGMGPLVGGFFYRILGWNYLFLAPFVVLFILPVLRRNLPEESIQRVQFDGLGAILVGVAVVSTLLVITSGIFVAIVIAIPAFFLLWKHVHKTAIPFIQPELLHNRQFLTLTVFPFTSFFMNFATMFSIPILLFELFDQNPLQIGLIMFPGALLAAILTQSSGKFIDRKGPLVVMLLGLLLLSFATILFALFASFSAYVSLSLLVFMIAGSNILMASANNEISRVLPQTLIGAGMGVSQLVQFIGGAFGVGVTGLILSLQQHVEAAQTFRNLYLLLLIWLIVATVVFFVYRKTKRE
;
A
#
# COMPACT_ATOMS: atom_id res chain seq x y z
N MET A 1 8.00 24.75 5.51
CA MET A 1 8.29 23.66 4.56
C MET A 1 7.72 22.32 5.01
N LEU A 2 8.09 21.78 6.17
CA LEU A 2 7.59 20.49 6.69
C LEU A 2 6.05 20.40 6.75
N SER A 3 5.37 21.48 7.14
CA SER A 3 3.90 21.49 7.23
C SER A 3 3.21 21.25 5.88
N PHE A 4 3.71 21.85 4.80
CA PHE A 4 3.16 21.64 3.45
C PHE A 4 3.43 20.22 2.94
N TRP A 5 4.59 19.64 3.30
CA TRP A 5 4.87 18.23 3.03
C TRP A 5 3.94 17.31 3.80
N ALA A 6 3.68 17.62 5.07
CA ALA A 6 2.75 16.85 5.90
C ALA A 6 1.32 16.90 5.34
N ILE A 7 0.85 18.07 4.89
CA ILE A 7 -0.47 18.21 4.25
C ILE A 7 -0.51 17.41 2.94
N GLY A 8 0.52 17.53 2.10
CA GLY A 8 0.62 16.76 0.86
C GLY A 8 0.63 15.26 1.13
N MET A 9 1.41 14.81 2.13
CA MET A 9 1.47 13.41 2.55
C MET A 9 0.12 12.90 3.05
N TRP A 10 -0.55 13.69 3.89
CA TRP A 10 -1.90 13.39 4.38
C TRP A 10 -2.90 13.22 3.23
N LEU A 11 -2.93 14.15 2.27
CA LEU A 11 -3.81 14.07 1.10
C LEU A 11 -3.52 12.84 0.22
N MET A 12 -2.23 12.50 0.02
CA MET A 12 -1.85 11.34 -0.81
C MET A 12 -2.26 10.01 -0.17
N THR A 13 -1.99 9.85 1.12
CA THR A 13 -2.36 8.63 1.84
C THR A 13 -3.87 8.51 2.04
N MET A 14 -4.56 9.62 2.25
CA MET A 14 -6.02 9.68 2.27
C MET A 14 -6.62 9.22 0.92
N ASN A 15 -6.07 9.71 -0.21
CA ASN A 15 -6.51 9.29 -1.55
C ASN A 15 -6.40 7.78 -1.78
N THR A 16 -5.43 7.11 -1.16
CA THR A 16 -5.25 5.66 -1.29
C THR A 16 -6.42 4.88 -0.69
N THR A 17 -7.01 5.35 0.41
CA THR A 17 -8.03 4.62 1.17
C THR A 17 -9.45 5.14 1.01
N MET A 18 -9.65 6.39 0.58
CA MET A 18 -10.99 6.97 0.48
C MET A 18 -11.87 6.29 -0.58
N PHE A 19 -11.28 5.74 -1.63
CA PHE A 19 -12.02 5.00 -2.66
C PHE A 19 -12.58 3.67 -2.17
N ASN A 20 -11.99 3.06 -1.13
CA ASN A 20 -12.44 1.77 -0.62
C ASN A 20 -13.90 1.83 -0.15
N VAL A 21 -14.32 2.95 0.47
CA VAL A 21 -15.70 3.13 0.95
C VAL A 21 -16.69 3.34 -0.20
N ALA A 22 -16.25 3.97 -1.29
CA ALA A 22 -17.08 4.17 -2.47
C ALA A 22 -17.18 2.92 -3.36
N LEU A 23 -16.33 1.93 -3.14
CA LEU A 23 -16.17 0.77 -4.02
C LEU A 23 -17.46 -0.04 -4.22
N PRO A 24 -18.25 -0.40 -3.17
CA PRO A 24 -19.50 -1.13 -3.35
C PRO A 24 -20.46 -0.41 -4.30
N PHE A 25 -20.50 0.91 -4.23
CA PHE A 25 -21.39 1.75 -5.04
C PHE A 25 -20.89 1.89 -6.48
N VAL A 26 -19.56 1.97 -6.69
CA VAL A 26 -18.94 1.93 -8.03
C VAL A 26 -19.20 0.57 -8.70
N ILE A 27 -19.19 -0.52 -7.93
CA ILE A 27 -19.55 -1.87 -8.41
C ILE A 27 -20.99 -1.87 -8.94
N LEU A 28 -21.92 -1.29 -8.19
CA LEU A 28 -23.33 -1.19 -8.59
C LEU A 28 -23.53 -0.29 -9.81
N ASP A 29 -22.94 0.91 -9.81
CA ASP A 29 -23.10 1.90 -10.88
C ASP A 29 -22.61 1.38 -12.24
N PHE A 30 -21.49 0.66 -12.26
CA PHE A 30 -20.91 0.09 -13.48
C PHE A 30 -21.21 -1.39 -13.68
N GLN A 31 -22.04 -2.00 -12.83
CA GLN A 31 -22.42 -3.44 -12.89
C GLN A 31 -21.21 -4.36 -12.97
N LEU A 32 -20.19 -4.10 -12.12
CA LEU A 32 -18.93 -4.84 -12.12
C LEU A 32 -19.01 -6.08 -11.23
N THR A 33 -18.18 -7.07 -11.54
CA THR A 33 -17.86 -8.11 -10.55
C THR A 33 -16.86 -7.60 -9.53
N SER A 34 -16.86 -8.18 -8.33
CA SER A 34 -15.88 -7.83 -7.28
C SER A 34 -14.44 -8.04 -7.77
N SER A 35 -14.20 -9.07 -8.60
CA SER A 35 -12.89 -9.33 -9.20
C SER A 35 -12.43 -8.20 -10.14
N VAL A 36 -13.30 -7.66 -10.98
CA VAL A 36 -12.97 -6.53 -11.87
C VAL A 36 -12.74 -5.26 -11.04
N ALA A 37 -13.56 -5.01 -10.04
CA ALA A 37 -13.44 -3.83 -9.17
C ALA A 37 -12.13 -3.80 -8.36
N THR A 38 -11.51 -4.97 -8.10
CA THR A 38 -10.19 -5.01 -7.42
C THR A 38 -9.13 -4.19 -8.13
N TRP A 39 -9.21 -4.05 -9.46
CA TRP A 39 -8.22 -3.30 -10.24
C TRP A 39 -8.18 -1.79 -9.92
N ILE A 40 -9.27 -1.24 -9.39
CA ILE A 40 -9.30 0.16 -8.90
C ILE A 40 -8.30 0.35 -7.75
N VAL A 41 -8.12 -0.66 -6.90
CA VAL A 41 -7.26 -0.62 -5.71
C VAL A 41 -5.94 -1.34 -5.95
N SER A 42 -5.96 -2.57 -6.48
CA SER A 42 -4.75 -3.36 -6.72
C SER A 42 -3.90 -2.77 -7.85
N GLY A 43 -4.51 -2.36 -8.96
CA GLY A 43 -3.83 -1.68 -10.05
C GLY A 43 -3.17 -0.38 -9.58
N TYR A 44 -3.91 0.43 -8.80
CA TYR A 44 -3.36 1.61 -8.14
C TYR A 44 -2.13 1.27 -7.27
N SER A 45 -2.21 0.23 -6.45
CA SER A 45 -1.14 -0.17 -5.53
C SER A 45 0.13 -0.60 -6.27
N ILE A 46 0.00 -1.37 -7.35
CA ILE A 46 1.12 -1.83 -8.18
C ILE A 46 1.82 -0.64 -8.84
N VAL A 47 1.04 0.22 -9.51
CA VAL A 47 1.59 1.40 -10.21
C VAL A 47 2.21 2.36 -9.21
N PHE A 48 1.60 2.55 -8.04
CA PHE A 48 2.17 3.36 -6.95
C PHE A 48 3.54 2.81 -6.52
N ALA A 49 3.66 1.49 -6.30
CA ALA A 49 4.90 0.86 -5.85
C ALA A 49 6.04 1.03 -6.85
N ILE A 50 5.77 0.76 -8.14
CA ILE A 50 6.76 0.89 -9.22
C ILE A 50 7.16 2.34 -9.38
N SER A 51 6.20 3.26 -9.36
CA SER A 51 6.45 4.70 -9.51
C SER A 51 7.21 5.27 -8.32
N ALA A 52 6.91 4.84 -7.09
CA ALA A 52 7.63 5.28 -5.89
C ALA A 52 9.12 4.90 -5.97
N LEU A 53 9.43 3.65 -6.35
CA LEU A 53 10.82 3.23 -6.54
C LEU A 53 11.47 3.97 -7.72
N THR A 54 10.74 4.20 -8.81
CA THR A 54 11.20 4.97 -9.97
C THR A 54 11.56 6.40 -9.59
N PHE A 55 10.67 7.13 -8.90
CA PHE A 55 10.94 8.50 -8.46
C PHE A 55 12.07 8.56 -7.43
N SER A 56 12.18 7.59 -6.54
CA SER A 56 13.29 7.49 -5.61
C SER A 56 14.63 7.35 -6.35
N ARG A 57 14.72 6.46 -7.34
CA ARG A 57 15.93 6.28 -8.16
C ARG A 57 16.23 7.51 -9.03
N LEU A 58 15.22 8.10 -9.64
CA LEU A 58 15.40 9.31 -10.45
C LEU A 58 15.87 10.51 -9.62
N SER A 59 15.59 10.56 -8.32
CA SER A 59 16.03 11.65 -7.44
C SER A 59 17.55 11.73 -7.23
N ASP A 60 18.30 10.72 -7.65
CA ASP A 60 19.76 10.75 -7.66
C ASP A 60 20.31 11.57 -8.84
N TYR A 61 19.53 11.74 -9.91
CA TYR A 61 19.96 12.35 -11.19
C TYR A 61 19.15 13.58 -11.58
N VAL A 62 17.89 13.65 -11.16
CA VAL A 62 16.92 14.70 -11.52
C VAL A 62 16.55 15.50 -10.28
N PRO A 63 16.53 16.83 -10.34
CA PRO A 63 16.13 17.68 -9.22
C PRO A 63 14.79 17.28 -8.61
N ILE A 64 14.75 17.15 -7.28
CA ILE A 64 13.54 16.81 -6.54
C ILE A 64 12.40 17.77 -6.87
N LYS A 65 12.69 19.07 -7.03
CA LYS A 65 11.75 20.11 -7.46
C LYS A 65 11.06 19.78 -8.80
N ARG A 66 11.80 19.21 -9.77
CA ARG A 66 11.26 18.80 -11.07
C ARG A 66 10.41 17.54 -10.95
N LEU A 67 10.89 16.53 -10.20
CA LEU A 67 10.16 15.29 -9.99
C LEU A 67 8.81 15.49 -9.30
N ILE A 68 8.77 16.31 -8.24
CA ILE A 68 7.53 16.67 -7.56
C ILE A 68 6.58 17.41 -8.53
N SER A 69 7.10 18.34 -9.31
CA SER A 69 6.27 19.07 -10.26
C SER A 69 5.60 18.14 -11.27
N ILE A 70 6.37 17.21 -11.85
CA ILE A 70 5.84 16.20 -12.78
C ILE A 70 4.78 15.33 -12.10
N GLY A 71 5.09 14.81 -10.92
CA GLY A 71 4.16 13.94 -10.20
C GLY A 71 2.86 14.62 -9.82
N LEU A 72 2.92 15.83 -9.27
CA LEU A 72 1.70 16.57 -8.89
C LEU A 72 0.89 17.06 -10.09
N ILE A 73 1.53 17.38 -11.22
CA ILE A 73 0.83 17.68 -12.46
C ILE A 73 0.10 16.44 -12.98
N ILE A 74 0.76 15.28 -13.03
CA ILE A 74 0.12 14.01 -13.40
C ILE A 74 -1.08 13.72 -12.48
N LEU A 75 -0.90 13.90 -11.17
CA LEU A 75 -1.98 13.71 -10.18
C LEU A 75 -3.17 14.62 -10.45
N GLY A 76 -2.92 15.89 -10.73
CA GLY A 76 -3.98 16.87 -11.02
C GLY A 76 -4.75 16.53 -12.28
N PHE A 77 -4.06 16.26 -13.40
CA PHE A 77 -4.70 15.86 -14.65
C PHE A 77 -5.47 14.56 -14.54
N SER A 78 -4.90 13.55 -13.87
CA SER A 78 -5.60 12.28 -13.64
C SER A 78 -6.82 12.44 -12.72
N SER A 79 -6.76 13.39 -11.80
CA SER A 79 -7.91 13.72 -10.95
C SER A 79 -9.04 14.36 -11.76
N LEU A 80 -8.74 15.26 -12.69
CA LEU A 80 -9.75 15.79 -13.61
C LEU A 80 -10.33 14.69 -14.52
N LEU A 81 -9.48 13.81 -15.04
CA LEU A 81 -9.93 12.66 -15.86
C LEU A 81 -10.89 11.77 -15.08
N GLY A 82 -10.58 11.47 -13.82
CA GLY A 82 -11.41 10.65 -12.96
C GLY A 82 -12.72 11.33 -12.54
N PHE A 83 -12.71 12.65 -12.35
CA PHE A 83 -13.91 13.41 -12.06
C PHE A 83 -14.95 13.34 -13.21
N PHE A 84 -14.48 13.36 -14.46
CA PHE A 84 -15.32 13.25 -15.65
C PHE A 84 -15.50 11.81 -16.15
N ALA A 85 -15.08 10.79 -15.37
CA ALA A 85 -15.22 9.41 -15.79
C ALA A 85 -16.68 8.96 -15.81
N THR A 86 -17.11 8.44 -16.96
CA THR A 86 -18.46 7.93 -17.21
C THR A 86 -18.50 6.41 -17.39
N ASN A 87 -17.33 5.77 -17.40
CA ASN A 87 -17.18 4.33 -17.57
C ASN A 87 -15.99 3.80 -16.78
N PHE A 88 -15.97 2.49 -16.55
CA PHE A 88 -14.94 1.82 -15.76
C PHE A 88 -13.53 2.00 -16.33
N THR A 89 -13.36 1.95 -17.66
CA THR A 89 -12.04 2.08 -18.29
C THR A 89 -11.42 3.46 -18.01
N THR A 90 -12.19 4.53 -18.16
CA THR A 90 -11.73 5.89 -17.86
C THR A 90 -11.42 6.06 -16.37
N LEU A 91 -12.26 5.50 -15.49
CA LEU A 91 -12.03 5.48 -14.04
C LEU A 91 -10.71 4.76 -13.71
N LEU A 92 -10.49 3.58 -14.29
CA LEU A 92 -9.27 2.79 -14.05
C LEU A 92 -8.03 3.51 -14.55
N ILE A 93 -8.04 4.06 -15.77
CA ILE A 93 -6.92 4.85 -16.30
C ILE A 93 -6.61 6.04 -15.38
N ALA A 94 -7.63 6.77 -14.94
CA ALA A 94 -7.47 7.88 -14.02
C ALA A 94 -6.81 7.43 -12.71
N ARG A 95 -7.23 6.30 -12.14
CA ARG A 95 -6.65 5.73 -10.92
C ARG A 95 -5.20 5.29 -11.09
N LEU A 96 -4.85 4.66 -12.23
CA LEU A 96 -3.46 4.28 -12.52
C LEU A 96 -2.55 5.51 -12.67
N LEU A 97 -3.01 6.54 -13.37
CA LEU A 97 -2.27 7.80 -13.50
C LEU A 97 -2.17 8.54 -12.15
N GLN A 98 -3.23 8.54 -11.33
CA GLN A 98 -3.19 9.08 -9.97
C GLN A 98 -2.12 8.38 -9.11
N ALA A 99 -1.96 7.05 -9.24
CA ALA A 99 -0.97 6.29 -8.51
C ALA A 99 0.46 6.76 -8.82
N ILE A 100 0.76 7.05 -10.10
CA ILE A 100 2.06 7.62 -10.51
C ILE A 100 2.30 8.95 -9.77
N GLY A 101 1.34 9.87 -9.82
CA GLY A 101 1.49 11.17 -9.19
C GLY A 101 1.54 11.11 -7.67
N ALA A 102 0.66 10.31 -7.06
CA ALA A 102 0.55 10.18 -5.61
C ALA A 102 1.80 9.57 -4.96
N SER A 103 2.55 8.72 -5.68
CA SER A 103 3.75 8.08 -5.17
C SER A 103 4.93 9.04 -4.94
N THR A 104 4.92 10.23 -5.58
CA THR A 104 6.04 11.17 -5.54
C THR A 104 6.29 11.75 -4.16
N LEU A 105 5.25 12.21 -3.45
CA LEU A 105 5.45 12.85 -2.14
C LEU A 105 5.96 11.88 -1.08
N PRO A 106 5.40 10.68 -0.88
CA PRO A 106 5.88 9.72 0.10
C PRO A 106 7.34 9.31 -0.12
N CYS A 107 7.72 8.96 -1.34
CA CYS A 107 9.08 8.51 -1.61
C CYS A 107 10.09 9.66 -1.54
N LEU A 108 9.77 10.83 -2.12
CA LEU A 108 10.68 11.97 -2.12
C LEU A 108 10.78 12.66 -0.75
N ALA A 109 9.79 12.50 0.15
CA ALA A 109 9.88 12.96 1.53
C ALA A 109 11.02 12.27 2.28
N ILE A 110 11.19 10.95 2.08
CA ILE A 110 12.29 10.18 2.66
C ILE A 110 13.64 10.65 2.09
N VAL A 111 13.73 10.80 0.77
CA VAL A 111 14.95 11.27 0.08
C VAL A 111 15.31 12.67 0.54
N LEU A 112 14.36 13.59 0.58
CA LEU A 112 14.56 14.96 1.00
C LEU A 112 15.02 15.04 2.47
N SER A 113 14.42 14.22 3.34
CA SER A 113 14.82 14.14 4.74
C SER A 113 16.26 13.65 4.88
N SER A 114 16.69 12.70 4.05
CA SER A 114 18.07 12.18 4.09
C SER A 114 19.09 13.14 3.50
N LYS A 115 18.75 13.90 2.45
CA LYS A 115 19.66 14.82 1.75
C LYS A 115 19.82 16.17 2.48
N TYR A 116 18.71 16.75 2.99
CA TYR A 116 18.69 18.17 3.40
C TYR A 116 18.41 18.41 4.88
N ILE A 117 17.98 17.38 5.65
CA ILE A 117 17.73 17.57 7.08
C ILE A 117 18.92 17.05 7.90
N PRO A 118 19.52 17.89 8.78
CA PRO A 118 20.57 17.44 9.68
C PRO A 118 20.16 16.21 10.48
N ILE A 119 21.10 15.30 10.73
CA ILE A 119 20.85 14.01 11.42
C ILE A 119 20.12 14.24 12.75
N SER A 120 20.47 15.29 13.51
CA SER A 120 19.85 15.64 14.79
C SER A 120 18.36 15.99 14.72
N ARG A 121 17.84 16.41 13.54
CA ARG A 121 16.44 16.82 13.34
C ARG A 121 15.68 15.87 12.39
N ARG A 122 16.38 14.92 11.76
CA ARG A 122 15.81 13.98 10.78
C ARG A 122 14.72 13.12 11.39
N GLY A 123 14.92 12.63 12.61
CA GLY A 123 13.93 11.82 13.33
C GLY A 123 12.60 12.56 13.54
N ASN A 124 12.65 13.83 13.94
CA ASN A 124 11.44 14.65 14.11
C ASN A 124 10.71 14.90 12.78
N ALA A 125 11.44 15.17 11.69
CA ALA A 125 10.86 15.36 10.37
C ALA A 125 10.15 14.08 9.88
N MET A 126 10.79 12.93 10.02
CA MET A 126 10.22 11.63 9.67
C MET A 126 8.98 11.29 10.51
N ALA A 127 8.99 11.63 11.81
CA ALA A 127 7.84 11.46 12.69
C ALA A 127 6.62 12.29 12.25
N ILE A 128 6.82 13.54 11.82
CA ILE A 128 5.75 14.40 11.30
C ILE A 128 5.17 13.80 10.01
N ILE A 129 6.02 13.35 9.08
CA ILE A 129 5.61 12.73 7.83
C ILE A 129 4.84 11.43 8.09
N ALA A 130 5.32 10.59 9.00
CA ALA A 130 4.66 9.35 9.37
C ALA A 130 3.30 9.59 10.05
N ALA A 131 3.20 10.59 10.94
CA ALA A 131 1.95 10.97 11.57
C ALA A 131 0.92 11.48 10.54
N ALA A 132 1.35 12.30 9.59
CA ALA A 132 0.49 12.78 8.50
C ALA A 132 -0.02 11.62 7.63
N ALA A 133 0.86 10.65 7.31
CA ALA A 133 0.48 9.43 6.58
C ALA A 133 -0.57 8.61 7.35
N ALA A 134 -0.34 8.36 8.63
CA ALA A 134 -1.25 7.59 9.48
C ALA A 134 -2.64 8.26 9.59
N LEU A 135 -2.66 9.59 9.77
CA LEU A 135 -3.91 10.37 9.76
C LEU A 135 -4.60 10.29 8.39
N GLY A 136 -3.85 10.35 7.29
CA GLY A 136 -4.41 10.21 5.93
C GLY A 136 -5.07 8.85 5.73
N PHE A 137 -4.38 7.76 6.07
CA PHE A 137 -4.94 6.41 5.98
C PHE A 137 -6.22 6.25 6.82
N GLY A 138 -6.22 6.79 8.05
CA GLY A 138 -7.37 6.72 8.94
C GLY A 138 -8.56 7.57 8.51
N MET A 139 -8.30 8.79 8.00
CA MET A 139 -9.36 9.72 7.57
C MET A 139 -9.93 9.39 6.19
N GLY A 140 -9.21 8.62 5.37
CA GLY A 140 -9.66 8.28 4.00
C GLY A 140 -11.08 7.74 3.94
N PRO A 141 -11.43 6.68 4.68
CA PRO A 141 -12.79 6.13 4.70
C PRO A 141 -13.85 7.15 5.13
N LEU A 142 -13.56 7.97 6.14
CA LEU A 142 -14.49 9.01 6.63
C LEU A 142 -14.74 10.08 5.56
N VAL A 143 -13.68 10.63 5.01
CA VAL A 143 -13.75 11.65 3.96
C VAL A 143 -14.40 11.08 2.69
N GLY A 144 -14.03 9.84 2.32
CA GLY A 144 -14.62 9.12 1.20
C GLY A 144 -16.12 8.94 1.35
N GLY A 145 -16.58 8.49 2.52
CA GLY A 145 -17.98 8.31 2.83
C GLY A 145 -18.78 9.62 2.84
N PHE A 146 -18.21 10.70 3.38
CA PHE A 146 -18.81 12.03 3.41
C PHE A 146 -19.00 12.60 1.99
N PHE A 147 -17.96 12.61 1.18
CA PHE A 147 -18.03 13.12 -0.19
C PHE A 147 -19.00 12.30 -1.05
N TYR A 148 -18.94 10.96 -0.95
CA TYR A 148 -19.84 10.11 -1.71
C TYR A 148 -21.32 10.41 -1.36
N ARG A 149 -21.65 10.53 -0.09
CA ARG A 149 -23.06 10.77 0.34
C ARG A 149 -23.64 12.06 -0.22
N ILE A 150 -22.84 13.13 -0.32
CA ILE A 150 -23.34 14.46 -0.69
C ILE A 150 -23.25 14.68 -2.21
N LEU A 151 -22.18 14.21 -2.84
CA LEU A 151 -21.81 14.61 -4.19
C LEU A 151 -21.64 13.41 -5.16
N GLY A 152 -21.41 12.20 -4.64
CA GLY A 152 -21.10 11.01 -5.43
C GLY A 152 -19.61 10.67 -5.49
N TRP A 153 -19.29 9.49 -6.04
CA TRP A 153 -17.91 8.99 -6.07
C TRP A 153 -16.96 9.79 -6.98
N ASN A 154 -17.47 10.42 -8.03
CA ASN A 154 -16.67 11.27 -8.94
C ASN A 154 -15.97 12.40 -8.18
N TYR A 155 -16.62 12.98 -7.19
CA TYR A 155 -16.08 14.09 -6.40
C TYR A 155 -14.90 13.69 -5.51
N LEU A 156 -14.68 12.39 -5.27
CA LEU A 156 -13.48 11.90 -4.59
C LEU A 156 -12.20 12.28 -5.31
N PHE A 157 -12.26 12.44 -6.63
CA PHE A 157 -11.13 12.89 -7.44
C PHE A 157 -10.75 14.36 -7.20
N LEU A 158 -11.66 15.20 -6.69
CA LEU A 158 -11.34 16.60 -6.39
C LEU A 158 -10.44 16.75 -5.15
N ALA A 159 -10.48 15.81 -4.20
CA ALA A 159 -9.63 15.87 -3.01
C ALA A 159 -8.13 15.88 -3.36
N PRO A 160 -7.58 14.92 -4.16
CA PRO A 160 -6.19 14.97 -4.59
C PRO A 160 -5.88 16.12 -5.58
N PHE A 161 -6.88 16.60 -6.31
CA PHE A 161 -6.69 17.77 -7.21
C PHE A 161 -6.22 19.03 -6.46
N VAL A 162 -6.67 19.21 -5.22
CA VAL A 162 -6.28 20.35 -4.36
C VAL A 162 -4.76 20.44 -4.17
N VAL A 163 -4.04 19.32 -4.31
CA VAL A 163 -2.56 19.31 -4.18
C VAL A 163 -1.87 20.18 -5.22
N LEU A 164 -2.48 20.43 -6.38
CA LEU A 164 -1.93 21.37 -7.37
C LEU A 164 -1.74 22.78 -6.80
N PHE A 165 -2.60 23.22 -5.89
CA PHE A 165 -2.47 24.52 -5.24
C PHE A 165 -1.30 24.60 -4.26
N ILE A 166 -0.82 23.45 -3.78
CA ILE A 166 0.36 23.34 -2.90
C ILE A 166 1.66 23.35 -3.73
N LEU A 167 1.60 22.98 -5.01
CA LEU A 167 2.77 22.88 -5.88
C LEU A 167 3.63 24.16 -5.95
N PRO A 168 3.07 25.37 -6.16
CA PRO A 168 3.87 26.58 -6.20
C PRO A 168 4.64 26.84 -4.90
N VAL A 169 4.00 26.55 -3.75
CA VAL A 169 4.60 26.71 -2.42
C VAL A 169 5.73 25.70 -2.21
N LEU A 170 5.53 24.44 -2.59
CA LEU A 170 6.57 23.41 -2.52
C LEU A 170 7.76 23.78 -3.41
N ARG A 171 7.50 24.22 -4.65
CA ARG A 171 8.57 24.64 -5.58
C ARG A 171 9.40 25.80 -5.07
N ARG A 172 8.79 26.78 -4.42
CA ARG A 172 9.49 27.96 -3.89
C ARG A 172 10.44 27.59 -2.74
N ASN A 173 10.10 26.59 -1.97
CA ASN A 173 10.83 26.20 -0.75
C ASN A 173 11.85 25.07 -0.97
N LEU A 174 11.93 24.50 -2.18
CA LEU A 174 12.88 23.42 -2.50
C LEU A 174 14.17 24.01 -3.06
N PRO A 175 15.34 23.43 -2.70
CA PRO A 175 16.62 23.84 -3.24
C PRO A 175 16.72 23.59 -4.73
N GLU A 176 17.56 24.35 -5.39
CA GLU A 176 17.94 24.11 -6.78
C GLU A 176 19.05 23.07 -6.82
N GLU A 177 18.83 22.00 -7.59
CA GLU A 177 19.78 20.93 -7.81
C GLU A 177 20.18 20.89 -9.27
N SER A 178 21.42 20.49 -9.56
CA SER A 178 21.89 20.30 -10.94
C SER A 178 21.38 18.98 -11.51
N ILE A 179 21.06 18.98 -12.80
CA ILE A 179 20.69 17.74 -13.52
C ILE A 179 21.99 16.97 -13.84
N GLN A 180 22.03 15.71 -13.44
CA GLN A 180 23.11 14.79 -13.81
C GLN A 180 22.66 13.87 -14.96
N ARG A 181 23.60 13.15 -15.56
CA ARG A 181 23.28 12.14 -16.58
C ARG A 181 22.44 11.04 -15.93
N VAL A 182 21.23 10.83 -16.46
CA VAL A 182 20.30 9.82 -15.95
C VAL A 182 20.77 8.43 -16.36
N GLN A 183 21.08 7.59 -15.40
CA GLN A 183 21.33 6.15 -15.57
C GLN A 183 20.19 5.40 -14.87
N PHE A 184 19.07 5.28 -15.57
CA PHE A 184 17.87 4.64 -15.02
C PHE A 184 17.49 3.40 -15.82
N ASP A 185 17.33 2.29 -15.13
CA ASP A 185 16.91 1.02 -15.69
C ASP A 185 15.39 0.97 -15.91
N GLY A 186 14.93 1.65 -16.98
CA GLY A 186 13.52 1.65 -17.36
C GLY A 186 13.00 0.27 -17.78
N LEU A 187 13.85 -0.56 -18.41
CA LEU A 187 13.48 -1.91 -18.82
C LEU A 187 13.23 -2.81 -17.59
N GLY A 188 14.11 -2.73 -16.58
CA GLY A 188 13.92 -3.45 -15.32
C GLY A 188 12.61 -3.06 -14.63
N ALA A 189 12.27 -1.76 -14.58
CA ALA A 189 10.99 -1.29 -14.01
C ALA A 189 9.78 -1.84 -14.78
N ILE A 190 9.82 -1.84 -16.12
CA ILE A 190 8.76 -2.40 -16.98
C ILE A 190 8.63 -3.91 -16.75
N LEU A 191 9.75 -4.65 -16.71
CA LEU A 191 9.73 -6.09 -16.48
C LEU A 191 9.13 -6.47 -15.12
N VAL A 192 9.45 -5.71 -14.05
CA VAL A 192 8.80 -5.88 -12.73
C VAL A 192 7.30 -5.64 -12.85
N GLY A 193 6.89 -4.56 -13.52
CA GLY A 193 5.48 -4.25 -13.73
C GLY A 193 4.75 -5.35 -14.48
N VAL A 194 5.29 -5.80 -15.60
CA VAL A 194 4.70 -6.89 -16.41
C VAL A 194 4.60 -8.18 -15.61
N ALA A 195 5.66 -8.58 -14.89
CA ALA A 195 5.66 -9.79 -14.07
C ALA A 195 4.58 -9.75 -12.97
N VAL A 196 4.47 -8.64 -12.25
CA VAL A 196 3.50 -8.48 -11.15
C VAL A 196 2.07 -8.40 -11.70
N VAL A 197 1.82 -7.60 -12.73
CA VAL A 197 0.48 -7.45 -13.35
C VAL A 197 0.01 -8.77 -13.94
N SER A 198 0.87 -9.49 -14.67
CA SER A 198 0.53 -10.79 -15.26
C SER A 198 0.18 -11.83 -14.18
N THR A 199 0.94 -11.87 -13.07
CA THR A 199 0.65 -12.77 -11.96
C THR A 199 -0.69 -12.41 -11.30
N LEU A 200 -0.98 -11.13 -11.12
CA LEU A 200 -2.25 -10.69 -10.55
C LEU A 200 -3.43 -11.02 -11.48
N LEU A 201 -3.27 -10.89 -12.82
CA LEU A 201 -4.29 -11.30 -13.80
C LEU A 201 -4.62 -12.79 -13.70
N VAL A 202 -3.62 -13.65 -13.52
CA VAL A 202 -3.86 -15.08 -13.27
C VAL A 202 -4.74 -15.29 -12.04
N ILE A 203 -4.43 -14.59 -10.95
CA ILE A 203 -5.13 -14.74 -9.67
C ILE A 203 -6.54 -14.18 -9.72
N THR A 204 -6.72 -12.96 -10.27
CA THR A 204 -8.02 -12.25 -10.19
C THR A 204 -9.02 -12.67 -11.28
N SER A 205 -8.54 -13.02 -12.47
CA SER A 205 -9.39 -13.23 -13.64
C SER A 205 -9.39 -14.66 -14.14
N GLY A 206 -8.56 -15.54 -13.54
CA GLY A 206 -8.40 -16.92 -14.03
C GLY A 206 -7.86 -17.02 -15.45
N ILE A 207 -7.26 -15.95 -15.97
CA ILE A 207 -6.70 -15.91 -17.32
C ILE A 207 -5.37 -16.64 -17.32
N PHE A 208 -5.40 -17.97 -17.45
CA PHE A 208 -4.17 -18.78 -17.46
C PHE A 208 -3.20 -18.42 -18.58
N VAL A 209 -3.67 -17.79 -19.68
CA VAL A 209 -2.80 -17.23 -20.73
C VAL A 209 -1.82 -16.19 -20.16
N ALA A 210 -2.18 -15.49 -19.08
CA ALA A 210 -1.25 -14.55 -18.41
C ALA A 210 -0.02 -15.24 -17.80
N ILE A 211 -0.06 -16.56 -17.55
CA ILE A 211 1.11 -17.35 -17.12
C ILE A 211 2.17 -17.36 -18.22
N VAL A 212 1.75 -17.43 -19.49
CA VAL A 212 2.65 -17.39 -20.66
C VAL A 212 3.40 -16.06 -20.74
N ILE A 213 2.88 -15.00 -20.14
CA ILE A 213 3.55 -13.69 -20.06
C ILE A 213 4.35 -13.59 -18.75
N ALA A 214 3.81 -14.07 -17.64
CA ALA A 214 4.44 -13.96 -16.31
C ALA A 214 5.78 -14.70 -16.27
N ILE A 215 5.83 -15.96 -16.71
CA ILE A 215 7.05 -16.78 -16.67
C ILE A 215 8.20 -16.15 -17.49
N PRO A 216 8.01 -15.78 -18.78
CA PRO A 216 9.04 -15.07 -19.52
C PRO A 216 9.42 -13.72 -18.90
N ALA A 217 8.49 -12.97 -18.35
CA ALA A 217 8.79 -11.70 -17.72
C ALA A 217 9.70 -11.87 -16.49
N PHE A 218 9.43 -12.86 -15.63
CA PHE A 218 10.32 -13.19 -14.49
C PHE A 218 11.69 -13.68 -14.97
N PHE A 219 11.75 -14.52 -16.00
CA PHE A 219 13.01 -15.00 -16.57
C PHE A 219 13.83 -13.86 -17.18
N LEU A 220 13.19 -12.99 -17.98
CA LEU A 220 13.84 -11.81 -18.55
C LEU A 220 14.30 -10.83 -17.49
N LEU A 221 13.47 -10.60 -16.45
CA LEU A 221 13.84 -9.77 -15.31
C LEU A 221 15.08 -10.32 -14.59
N TRP A 222 15.09 -11.62 -14.31
CA TRP A 222 16.24 -12.29 -13.69
C TRP A 222 17.52 -12.10 -14.52
N LYS A 223 17.44 -12.38 -15.82
CA LYS A 223 18.58 -12.23 -16.74
C LYS A 223 19.03 -10.76 -16.86
N HIS A 224 18.08 -9.83 -16.91
CA HIS A 224 18.33 -8.39 -17.05
C HIS A 224 19.05 -7.82 -15.81
N VAL A 225 18.55 -8.14 -14.61
CA VAL A 225 19.10 -7.69 -13.33
C VAL A 225 20.58 -8.11 -13.16
N HIS A 226 20.97 -9.29 -13.68
CA HIS A 226 22.36 -9.78 -13.60
C HIS A 226 23.29 -9.24 -14.70
N LYS A 227 22.74 -8.62 -15.77
CA LYS A 227 23.52 -8.09 -16.88
C LYS A 227 23.68 -6.58 -16.86
N THR A 228 22.76 -5.87 -16.22
CA THR A 228 22.72 -4.41 -16.20
C THR A 228 23.66 -3.86 -15.13
N ALA A 229 24.47 -2.85 -15.47
CA ALA A 229 25.42 -2.24 -14.54
C ALA A 229 24.74 -1.54 -13.35
N ILE A 230 23.59 -0.90 -13.58
CA ILE A 230 22.80 -0.22 -12.55
C ILE A 230 21.36 -0.74 -12.65
N PRO A 231 21.06 -1.95 -12.14
CA PRO A 231 19.74 -2.55 -12.27
C PRO A 231 18.71 -1.89 -11.36
N PHE A 232 17.43 -1.98 -11.75
CA PHE A 232 16.30 -1.48 -10.97
C PHE A 232 16.21 -2.12 -9.56
N ILE A 233 16.50 -3.43 -9.49
CA ILE A 233 16.67 -4.17 -8.23
C ILE A 233 18.12 -4.66 -8.17
N GLN A 234 18.84 -4.36 -7.10
CA GLN A 234 20.24 -4.75 -6.94
C GLN A 234 20.37 -6.27 -6.75
N PRO A 235 21.21 -6.97 -7.52
CA PRO A 235 21.38 -8.43 -7.45
C PRO A 235 21.80 -8.93 -6.08
N GLU A 236 22.59 -8.14 -5.35
CA GLU A 236 23.08 -8.47 -4.01
C GLU A 236 21.91 -8.69 -3.02
N LEU A 237 20.80 -7.96 -3.19
CA LEU A 237 19.60 -8.13 -2.39
C LEU A 237 18.91 -9.46 -2.69
N LEU A 238 18.91 -9.89 -3.96
CA LEU A 238 18.29 -11.15 -4.40
C LEU A 238 19.09 -12.38 -3.96
N HIS A 239 20.41 -12.23 -3.69
CA HIS A 239 21.24 -13.30 -3.16
C HIS A 239 21.23 -13.38 -1.63
N ASN A 240 20.77 -12.34 -0.95
CA ASN A 240 20.68 -12.33 0.52
C ASN A 240 19.44 -13.07 1.00
N ARG A 241 19.61 -14.34 1.39
CA ARG A 241 18.52 -15.21 1.87
C ARG A 241 17.79 -14.62 3.07
N GLN A 242 18.50 -13.97 3.99
CA GLN A 242 17.89 -13.37 5.17
C GLN A 242 16.99 -12.20 4.78
N PHE A 243 17.44 -11.35 3.87
CA PHE A 243 16.66 -10.24 3.33
C PHE A 243 15.39 -10.74 2.63
N LEU A 244 15.51 -11.72 1.72
CA LEU A 244 14.36 -12.28 0.99
C LEU A 244 13.34 -12.88 1.95
N THR A 245 13.79 -13.63 2.97
CA THR A 245 12.89 -14.19 3.99
C THR A 245 12.18 -13.09 4.77
N LEU A 246 12.89 -12.01 5.11
CA LEU A 246 12.32 -10.88 5.83
C LEU A 246 11.30 -10.10 5.02
N THR A 247 11.41 -10.04 3.68
CA THR A 247 10.42 -9.33 2.83
C THR A 247 9.02 -9.96 2.86
N VAL A 248 8.90 -11.23 3.29
CA VAL A 248 7.60 -11.88 3.49
C VAL A 248 6.73 -11.13 4.51
N PHE A 249 7.32 -10.50 5.53
CA PHE A 249 6.56 -9.84 6.60
C PHE A 249 5.97 -8.49 6.20
N PRO A 250 6.71 -7.57 5.54
CA PRO A 250 6.12 -6.39 4.91
C PRO A 250 5.05 -6.74 3.88
N PHE A 251 5.26 -7.78 3.05
CA PHE A 251 4.24 -8.30 2.14
C PHE A 251 2.98 -8.72 2.92
N THR A 252 3.14 -9.57 3.96
CA THR A 252 2.01 -10.06 4.78
C THR A 252 1.26 -8.92 5.44
N SER A 253 1.97 -7.92 5.97
CA SER A 253 1.37 -6.75 6.60
C SER A 253 0.41 -6.02 5.66
N PHE A 254 0.87 -5.70 4.44
CA PHE A 254 0.05 -4.99 3.46
C PHE A 254 -1.00 -5.90 2.82
N PHE A 255 -0.70 -7.17 2.59
CA PHE A 255 -1.65 -8.18 2.12
C PHE A 255 -2.88 -8.23 3.04
N MET A 256 -2.66 -8.38 4.35
CA MET A 256 -3.74 -8.44 5.34
C MET A 256 -4.47 -7.11 5.48
N ASN A 257 -3.73 -6.01 5.52
CA ASN A 257 -4.31 -4.67 5.68
C ASN A 257 -5.21 -4.30 4.49
N PHE A 258 -4.74 -4.47 3.27
CA PHE A 258 -5.48 -4.11 2.06
C PHE A 258 -6.62 -5.08 1.77
N ALA A 259 -6.45 -6.38 2.04
CA ALA A 259 -7.54 -7.36 1.98
C ALA A 259 -8.69 -6.95 2.89
N THR A 260 -8.38 -6.55 4.13
CA THR A 260 -9.38 -6.11 5.11
C THR A 260 -9.99 -4.75 4.73
N MET A 261 -9.18 -3.78 4.33
CA MET A 261 -9.66 -2.46 3.90
C MET A 261 -10.55 -2.52 2.66
N PHE A 262 -10.35 -3.52 1.80
CA PHE A 262 -11.20 -3.78 0.64
C PHE A 262 -12.48 -4.54 1.03
N SER A 263 -12.38 -5.56 1.88
CA SER A 263 -13.53 -6.41 2.23
C SER A 263 -14.53 -5.75 3.18
N ILE A 264 -14.07 -4.92 4.14
CA ILE A 264 -14.94 -4.32 5.16
C ILE A 264 -16.03 -3.42 4.59
N PRO A 265 -15.80 -2.49 3.66
CA PRO A 265 -16.88 -1.70 3.07
C PRO A 265 -17.94 -2.57 2.39
N ILE A 266 -17.51 -3.63 1.69
CA ILE A 266 -18.42 -4.56 1.02
C ILE A 266 -19.22 -5.36 2.06
N LEU A 267 -18.56 -5.87 3.11
CA LEU A 267 -19.22 -6.56 4.22
C LEU A 267 -20.27 -5.68 4.90
N LEU A 268 -19.90 -4.43 5.23
CA LEU A 268 -20.82 -3.51 5.91
C LEU A 268 -22.01 -3.12 5.02
N PHE A 269 -21.80 -3.04 3.71
CA PHE A 269 -22.86 -2.80 2.75
C PHE A 269 -23.78 -4.02 2.60
N GLU A 270 -23.23 -5.22 2.31
CA GLU A 270 -23.98 -6.43 1.99
C GLU A 270 -24.72 -7.04 3.20
N LEU A 271 -24.10 -7.04 4.39
CA LEU A 271 -24.68 -7.66 5.58
C LEU A 271 -25.51 -6.70 6.46
N PHE A 272 -25.21 -5.41 6.43
CA PHE A 272 -25.79 -4.45 7.37
C PHE A 272 -26.42 -3.24 6.67
N ASP A 273 -26.48 -3.22 5.33
CA ASP A 273 -27.07 -2.14 4.52
C ASP A 273 -26.56 -0.74 4.92
N GLN A 274 -25.26 -0.65 5.29
CA GLN A 274 -24.66 0.59 5.74
C GLN A 274 -24.39 1.52 4.57
N ASN A 275 -24.78 2.78 4.70
CA ASN A 275 -24.47 3.79 3.70
C ASN A 275 -22.98 4.21 3.77
N PRO A 276 -22.42 4.88 2.73
CA PRO A 276 -21.00 5.24 2.68
C PRO A 276 -20.49 6.04 3.87
N LEU A 277 -21.30 6.96 4.41
CA LEU A 277 -20.92 7.75 5.57
C LEU A 277 -20.84 6.88 6.84
N GLN A 278 -21.79 5.96 7.03
CA GLN A 278 -21.76 5.03 8.15
C GLN A 278 -20.55 4.10 8.07
N ILE A 279 -20.24 3.58 6.87
CA ILE A 279 -19.04 2.78 6.64
C ILE A 279 -17.78 3.57 7.05
N GLY A 280 -17.67 4.83 6.61
CA GLY A 280 -16.55 5.70 6.97
C GLY A 280 -16.47 5.97 8.48
N LEU A 281 -17.60 6.21 9.14
CA LEU A 281 -17.70 6.43 10.59
C LEU A 281 -17.34 5.18 11.41
N ILE A 282 -17.61 3.98 10.89
CA ILE A 282 -17.22 2.71 11.52
C ILE A 282 -15.72 2.47 11.33
N MET A 283 -15.18 2.73 10.15
CA MET A 283 -13.76 2.47 9.86
C MET A 283 -12.80 3.47 10.50
N PHE A 284 -13.16 4.74 10.58
CA PHE A 284 -12.28 5.82 11.06
C PHE A 284 -11.82 5.64 12.51
N PRO A 285 -12.68 5.41 13.52
CA PRO A 285 -12.25 5.20 14.91
C PRO A 285 -11.33 4.00 15.05
N GLY A 286 -11.56 2.92 14.29
CA GLY A 286 -10.70 1.74 14.26
C GLY A 286 -9.29 2.05 13.81
N ALA A 287 -9.16 2.80 12.72
CA ALA A 287 -7.88 3.24 12.19
C ALA A 287 -7.15 4.23 13.13
N LEU A 288 -7.89 5.18 13.73
CA LEU A 288 -7.34 6.16 14.67
C LEU A 288 -6.80 5.48 15.94
N LEU A 289 -7.57 4.59 16.55
CA LEU A 289 -7.13 3.83 17.73
C LEU A 289 -5.92 2.95 17.42
N ALA A 290 -5.90 2.28 16.27
CA ALA A 290 -4.75 1.51 15.83
C ALA A 290 -3.50 2.38 15.67
N ALA A 291 -3.62 3.58 15.09
CA ALA A 291 -2.51 4.51 14.95
C ALA A 291 -1.94 4.93 16.32
N ILE A 292 -2.80 5.21 17.31
CA ILE A 292 -2.39 5.54 18.68
C ILE A 292 -1.66 4.37 19.35
N LEU A 293 -2.20 3.16 19.24
CA LEU A 293 -1.60 1.95 19.83
C LEU A 293 -0.21 1.65 19.22
N THR A 294 -0.04 1.91 17.93
CA THR A 294 1.22 1.62 17.23
C THR A 294 2.33 2.64 17.47
N GLN A 295 2.03 3.84 17.99
CA GLN A 295 3.04 4.85 18.33
C GLN A 295 4.10 4.32 19.30
N SER A 296 3.72 3.43 20.20
CA SER A 296 4.62 2.83 21.19
C SER A 296 5.46 1.66 20.63
N SER A 297 5.20 1.20 19.41
CA SER A 297 5.86 0.03 18.81
C SER A 297 7.38 0.23 18.69
N GLY A 298 7.84 1.43 18.34
CA GLY A 298 9.26 1.75 18.25
C GLY A 298 10.00 1.53 19.59
N LYS A 299 9.45 2.08 20.69
CA LYS A 299 10.02 1.86 22.04
C LYS A 299 10.01 0.39 22.43
N PHE A 300 9.01 -0.37 21.96
CA PHE A 300 8.91 -1.79 22.26
C PHE A 300 9.93 -2.61 21.46
N ILE A 301 10.18 -2.23 20.19
CA ILE A 301 11.25 -2.78 19.35
C ILE A 301 12.62 -2.54 20.00
N ASP A 302 12.87 -1.34 20.51
CA ASP A 302 14.14 -0.99 21.15
C ASP A 302 14.39 -1.80 22.44
N ARG A 303 13.33 -2.07 23.22
CA ARG A 303 13.43 -2.79 24.51
C ARG A 303 13.47 -4.31 24.36
N LYS A 304 12.67 -4.89 23.49
CA LYS A 304 12.46 -6.35 23.37
C LYS A 304 13.10 -6.95 22.12
N GLY A 305 13.59 -6.10 21.22
CA GLY A 305 14.11 -6.49 19.92
C GLY A 305 13.04 -6.72 18.85
N PRO A 306 13.40 -6.59 17.57
CA PRO A 306 12.44 -6.64 16.45
C PRO A 306 11.75 -8.01 16.31
N LEU A 307 12.43 -9.13 16.57
CA LEU A 307 11.85 -10.48 16.41
C LEU A 307 10.70 -10.75 17.37
N VAL A 308 10.78 -10.29 18.62
CA VAL A 308 9.69 -10.46 19.60
C VAL A 308 8.47 -9.65 19.17
N VAL A 309 8.72 -8.43 18.67
CA VAL A 309 7.66 -7.52 18.22
C VAL A 309 7.02 -7.99 16.91
N MET A 310 7.80 -8.60 15.98
CA MET A 310 7.27 -9.27 14.79
C MET A 310 6.31 -10.41 15.15
N LEU A 311 6.69 -11.25 16.13
CA LEU A 311 5.82 -12.33 16.59
C LEU A 311 4.52 -11.78 17.17
N LEU A 312 4.59 -10.73 17.99
CA LEU A 312 3.39 -10.05 18.50
C LEU A 312 2.50 -9.54 17.39
N GLY A 313 3.06 -8.93 16.35
CA GLY A 313 2.33 -8.48 15.17
C GLY A 313 1.61 -9.63 14.46
N LEU A 314 2.29 -10.76 14.23
CA LEU A 314 1.69 -11.97 13.64
C LEU A 314 0.57 -12.55 14.50
N LEU A 315 0.78 -12.66 15.83
CA LEU A 315 -0.23 -13.16 16.76
C LEU A 315 -1.47 -12.24 16.80
N LEU A 316 -1.26 -10.94 16.80
CA LEU A 316 -2.35 -9.96 16.82
C LEU A 316 -3.16 -10.03 15.52
N LEU A 317 -2.49 -10.14 14.36
CA LEU A 317 -3.14 -10.35 13.06
C LEU A 317 -3.92 -11.66 13.03
N SER A 318 -3.33 -12.76 13.51
CA SER A 318 -4.00 -14.07 13.54
C SER A 318 -5.23 -14.04 14.45
N PHE A 319 -5.11 -13.45 15.62
CA PHE A 319 -6.21 -13.24 16.56
C PHE A 319 -7.35 -12.42 15.93
N ALA A 320 -7.02 -11.28 15.35
CA ALA A 320 -8.01 -10.43 14.65
C ALA A 320 -8.70 -11.19 13.52
N THR A 321 -7.94 -11.95 12.71
CA THR A 321 -8.46 -12.70 11.56
C THR A 321 -9.42 -13.82 12.01
N ILE A 322 -9.09 -14.53 13.10
CA ILE A 322 -9.99 -15.52 13.70
C ILE A 322 -11.28 -14.87 14.18
N LEU A 323 -11.17 -13.74 14.88
CA LEU A 323 -12.35 -13.04 15.36
C LEU A 323 -13.21 -12.49 14.20
N PHE A 324 -12.61 -12.01 13.11
CA PHE A 324 -13.36 -11.63 11.90
C PHE A 324 -14.10 -12.84 11.31
N ALA A 325 -13.45 -13.99 11.20
CA ALA A 325 -14.09 -15.22 10.68
C ALA A 325 -15.29 -15.66 11.53
N LEU A 326 -15.26 -15.44 12.85
CA LEU A 326 -16.29 -15.89 13.78
C LEU A 326 -17.38 -14.85 14.02
N PHE A 327 -17.04 -13.58 14.06
CA PHE A 327 -17.91 -12.53 14.63
C PHE A 327 -18.25 -11.37 13.69
N ALA A 328 -17.63 -11.26 12.50
CA ALA A 328 -17.86 -10.14 11.61
C ALA A 328 -19.33 -10.00 11.13
N SER A 329 -20.06 -11.11 11.08
CA SER A 329 -21.48 -11.15 10.67
C SER A 329 -22.47 -10.81 11.79
N PHE A 330 -22.02 -10.64 13.05
CA PHE A 330 -22.93 -10.39 14.17
C PHE A 330 -23.38 -8.92 14.27
N SER A 331 -22.49 -7.98 14.00
CA SER A 331 -22.80 -6.55 14.07
C SER A 331 -21.75 -5.71 13.33
N ALA A 332 -22.20 -4.62 12.71
CA ALA A 332 -21.32 -3.63 12.08
C ALA A 332 -20.31 -3.03 13.07
N TYR A 333 -20.68 -2.84 14.33
CA TYR A 333 -19.79 -2.29 15.37
C TYR A 333 -18.72 -3.28 15.85
N VAL A 334 -18.95 -4.58 15.71
CA VAL A 334 -17.91 -5.59 15.96
C VAL A 334 -16.77 -5.40 14.98
N SER A 335 -17.06 -5.12 13.71
CA SER A 335 -16.05 -4.84 12.69
C SER A 335 -15.13 -3.66 13.06
N LEU A 336 -15.67 -2.60 13.73
CA LEU A 336 -14.85 -1.48 14.25
C LEU A 336 -13.80 -1.98 15.25
N SER A 337 -14.23 -2.76 16.24
CA SER A 337 -13.34 -3.27 17.29
C SER A 337 -12.26 -4.18 16.72
N LEU A 338 -12.62 -5.03 15.76
CA LEU A 338 -11.70 -5.96 15.12
C LEU A 338 -10.69 -5.25 14.18
N LEU A 339 -11.12 -4.16 13.53
CA LEU A 339 -10.24 -3.32 12.70
C LEU A 339 -9.06 -2.75 13.50
N VAL A 340 -9.26 -2.38 14.75
CA VAL A 340 -8.17 -1.87 15.62
C VAL A 340 -7.03 -2.89 15.69
N PHE A 341 -7.35 -4.15 15.98
CA PHE A 341 -6.35 -5.22 16.11
C PHE A 341 -5.71 -5.56 14.77
N MET A 342 -6.48 -5.56 13.68
CA MET A 342 -5.98 -5.84 12.34
C MET A 342 -4.96 -4.78 11.88
N ILE A 343 -5.31 -3.50 11.99
CA ILE A 343 -4.44 -2.40 11.57
C ILE A 343 -3.23 -2.28 12.51
N ALA A 344 -3.44 -2.41 13.81
CA ALA A 344 -2.35 -2.38 14.79
C ALA A 344 -1.35 -3.52 14.56
N GLY A 345 -1.85 -4.75 14.37
CA GLY A 345 -1.02 -5.92 14.06
C GLY A 345 -0.21 -5.75 12.78
N SER A 346 -0.83 -5.24 11.71
CA SER A 346 -0.15 -4.93 10.43
C SER A 346 0.97 -3.91 10.63
N ASN A 347 0.68 -2.79 11.31
CA ASN A 347 1.66 -1.73 11.52
C ASN A 347 2.84 -2.19 12.39
N ILE A 348 2.55 -2.95 13.46
CA ILE A 348 3.58 -3.52 14.35
C ILE A 348 4.47 -4.51 13.59
N LEU A 349 3.87 -5.40 12.78
CA LEU A 349 4.60 -6.36 11.95
C LEU A 349 5.50 -5.62 10.94
N MET A 350 4.96 -4.62 10.25
CA MET A 350 5.69 -3.83 9.26
C MET A 350 6.87 -3.08 9.90
N ALA A 351 6.63 -2.35 11.00
CA ALA A 351 7.67 -1.56 11.66
C ALA A 351 8.81 -2.45 12.17
N SER A 352 8.49 -3.59 12.78
CA SER A 352 9.49 -4.53 13.29
C SER A 352 10.26 -5.24 12.17
N ALA A 353 9.59 -5.61 11.08
CA ALA A 353 10.24 -6.22 9.91
C ALA A 353 11.19 -5.22 9.23
N ASN A 354 10.78 -3.98 8.99
CA ASN A 354 11.64 -2.96 8.40
C ASN A 354 12.86 -2.64 9.31
N ASN A 355 12.67 -2.65 10.64
CA ASN A 355 13.78 -2.51 11.58
C ASN A 355 14.76 -3.69 11.47
N GLU A 356 14.29 -4.93 11.38
CA GLU A 356 15.14 -6.10 11.23
C GLU A 356 15.86 -6.11 9.87
N ILE A 357 15.18 -5.74 8.78
CA ILE A 357 15.78 -5.59 7.44
C ILE A 357 16.96 -4.61 7.50
N SER A 358 16.80 -3.47 8.18
CA SER A 358 17.86 -2.47 8.30
C SER A 358 19.07 -2.96 9.12
N ARG A 359 18.90 -3.96 9.98
CA ARG A 359 19.99 -4.57 10.78
C ARG A 359 20.76 -5.66 10.02
N VAL A 360 20.09 -6.34 9.10
CA VAL A 360 20.66 -7.46 8.33
C VAL A 360 21.43 -6.97 7.11
N LEU A 361 21.06 -5.83 6.56
CA LEU A 361 21.70 -5.27 5.37
C LEU A 361 22.95 -4.44 5.72
N PRO A 362 24.01 -4.53 4.89
CA PRO A 362 25.13 -3.59 4.93
C PRO A 362 24.65 -2.14 4.75
N GLN A 363 25.32 -1.18 5.36
CA GLN A 363 24.93 0.24 5.29
C GLN A 363 24.75 0.77 3.87
N THR A 364 25.56 0.29 2.93
CA THR A 364 25.48 0.64 1.50
C THR A 364 24.22 0.15 0.81
N LEU A 365 23.61 -0.92 1.31
CA LEU A 365 22.42 -1.56 0.74
C LEU A 365 21.12 -1.23 1.45
N ILE A 366 21.16 -0.55 2.61
CA ILE A 366 19.94 -0.25 3.41
C ILE A 366 18.92 0.53 2.58
N GLY A 367 19.35 1.59 1.89
CA GLY A 367 18.45 2.41 1.08
C GLY A 367 17.76 1.62 -0.04
N ALA A 368 18.55 0.83 -0.79
CA ALA A 368 18.02 -0.02 -1.85
C ALA A 368 17.11 -1.13 -1.30
N GLY A 369 17.51 -1.76 -0.20
CA GLY A 369 16.72 -2.81 0.46
C GLY A 369 15.38 -2.30 1.01
N MET A 370 15.36 -1.10 1.60
CA MET A 370 14.12 -0.46 2.05
C MET A 370 13.20 -0.09 0.87
N GLY A 371 13.77 0.34 -0.26
CA GLY A 371 13.02 0.58 -1.49
C GLY A 371 12.37 -0.70 -2.04
N VAL A 372 13.11 -1.81 -2.07
CA VAL A 372 12.58 -3.13 -2.47
C VAL A 372 11.53 -3.61 -1.45
N SER A 373 11.76 -3.43 -0.14
CA SER A 373 10.77 -3.75 0.88
C SER A 373 9.46 -2.98 0.66
N GLN A 374 9.53 -1.70 0.34
CA GLN A 374 8.35 -0.88 0.05
C GLN A 374 7.63 -1.35 -1.23
N LEU A 375 8.38 -1.71 -2.28
CA LEU A 375 7.80 -2.31 -3.49
C LEU A 375 7.03 -3.59 -3.15
N VAL A 376 7.65 -4.51 -2.38
CA VAL A 376 7.05 -5.78 -1.95
C VAL A 376 5.82 -5.56 -1.07
N GLN A 377 5.80 -4.54 -0.20
CA GLN A 377 4.62 -4.14 0.59
C GLN A 377 3.41 -3.87 -0.31
N PHE A 378 3.56 -2.96 -1.27
CA PHE A 378 2.44 -2.59 -2.15
C PHE A 378 2.01 -3.73 -3.08
N ILE A 379 2.97 -4.57 -3.53
CA ILE A 379 2.64 -5.82 -4.23
C ILE A 379 1.78 -6.72 -3.32
N GLY A 380 2.18 -6.88 -2.06
CA GLY A 380 1.38 -7.61 -1.06
C GLY A 380 -0.04 -7.04 -0.93
N GLY A 381 -0.17 -5.72 -0.86
CA GLY A 381 -1.47 -5.04 -0.83
C GLY A 381 -2.32 -5.35 -2.06
N ALA A 382 -1.74 -5.26 -3.26
CA ALA A 382 -2.43 -5.57 -4.51
C ALA A 382 -2.92 -7.04 -4.56
N PHE A 383 -2.07 -7.97 -4.11
CA PHE A 383 -2.44 -9.39 -4.01
C PHE A 383 -3.52 -9.64 -2.97
N GLY A 384 -3.47 -8.95 -1.82
CA GLY A 384 -4.52 -9.04 -0.79
C GLY A 384 -5.89 -8.64 -1.32
N VAL A 385 -5.97 -7.51 -2.03
CA VAL A 385 -7.19 -7.06 -2.72
C VAL A 385 -7.62 -8.05 -3.80
N GLY A 386 -6.67 -8.50 -4.65
CA GLY A 386 -6.95 -9.42 -5.74
C GLY A 386 -7.53 -10.75 -5.26
N VAL A 387 -6.90 -11.37 -4.26
CA VAL A 387 -7.38 -12.62 -3.64
C VAL A 387 -8.76 -12.42 -3.01
N THR A 388 -8.97 -11.31 -2.31
CA THR A 388 -10.26 -10.99 -1.70
C THR A 388 -11.36 -10.88 -2.76
N GLY A 389 -11.12 -10.10 -3.83
CA GLY A 389 -12.09 -9.94 -4.90
C GLY A 389 -12.38 -11.23 -5.66
N LEU A 390 -11.37 -12.09 -5.85
CA LEU A 390 -11.57 -13.42 -6.44
C LEU A 390 -12.52 -14.27 -5.58
N ILE A 391 -12.28 -14.32 -4.26
CA ILE A 391 -13.12 -15.13 -3.36
C ILE A 391 -14.56 -14.61 -3.35
N LEU A 392 -14.75 -13.28 -3.24
CA LEU A 392 -16.07 -12.67 -3.28
C LEU A 392 -16.78 -12.96 -4.62
N SER A 393 -16.05 -12.93 -5.73
CA SER A 393 -16.59 -13.24 -7.05
C SER A 393 -16.96 -14.71 -7.24
N LEU A 394 -16.12 -15.65 -6.75
CA LEU A 394 -16.39 -17.08 -6.85
C LEU A 394 -17.56 -17.52 -5.95
N GLN A 395 -17.79 -16.83 -4.86
CA GLN A 395 -18.81 -17.16 -3.86
C GLN A 395 -20.05 -16.24 -3.94
N GLN A 396 -20.27 -15.55 -5.04
CA GLN A 396 -21.42 -14.63 -5.22
C GLN A 396 -22.78 -15.32 -5.08
N HIS A 397 -22.85 -16.65 -5.18
CA HIS A 397 -24.07 -17.45 -4.99
C HIS A 397 -24.17 -18.04 -3.57
N VAL A 398 -23.18 -17.83 -2.71
CA VAL A 398 -23.14 -18.27 -1.32
C VAL A 398 -23.66 -17.13 -0.46
N GLU A 399 -24.27 -17.47 0.69
CA GLU A 399 -24.68 -16.47 1.67
C GLU A 399 -23.52 -15.55 2.07
N ALA A 400 -23.75 -14.24 2.09
CA ALA A 400 -22.71 -13.24 2.32
C ALA A 400 -21.94 -13.50 3.63
N ALA A 401 -22.62 -13.84 4.73
CA ALA A 401 -21.99 -14.16 6.02
C ALA A 401 -20.99 -15.33 5.88
N GLN A 402 -21.36 -16.37 5.13
CA GLN A 402 -20.50 -17.54 4.86
C GLN A 402 -19.32 -17.15 3.97
N THR A 403 -19.53 -16.32 2.96
CA THR A 403 -18.49 -15.84 2.05
C THR A 403 -17.40 -15.07 2.81
N PHE A 404 -17.76 -14.14 3.68
CA PHE A 404 -16.79 -13.41 4.49
C PHE A 404 -16.08 -14.30 5.51
N ARG A 405 -16.78 -15.27 6.10
CA ARG A 405 -16.15 -16.27 6.97
C ARG A 405 -15.07 -17.05 6.21
N ASN A 406 -15.39 -17.56 5.03
CA ASN A 406 -14.45 -18.32 4.19
C ASN A 406 -13.25 -17.46 3.77
N LEU A 407 -13.49 -16.19 3.44
CA LEU A 407 -12.41 -15.23 3.13
C LEU A 407 -11.42 -15.13 4.29
N TYR A 408 -11.90 -14.84 5.52
CA TYR A 408 -11.00 -14.67 6.66
C TYR A 408 -10.32 -15.98 7.08
N LEU A 409 -10.95 -17.14 6.89
CA LEU A 409 -10.30 -18.44 7.09
C LEU A 409 -9.16 -18.67 6.09
N LEU A 410 -9.33 -18.27 4.83
CA LEU A 410 -8.26 -18.34 3.82
C LEU A 410 -7.12 -17.37 4.16
N LEU A 411 -7.43 -16.16 4.59
CA LEU A 411 -6.42 -15.21 5.06
C LEU A 411 -5.64 -15.74 6.28
N LEU A 412 -6.29 -16.52 7.15
CA LEU A 412 -5.65 -17.16 8.29
C LEU A 412 -4.62 -18.22 7.83
N ILE A 413 -4.90 -18.98 6.75
CA ILE A 413 -3.94 -19.92 6.18
C ILE A 413 -2.65 -19.21 5.79
N TRP A 414 -2.75 -18.05 5.14
CA TRP A 414 -1.59 -17.23 4.81
C TRP A 414 -0.79 -16.81 6.05
N LEU A 415 -1.48 -16.39 7.14
CA LEU A 415 -0.81 -16.01 8.39
C LEU A 415 -0.11 -17.20 9.06
N ILE A 416 -0.64 -18.41 8.94
CA ILE A 416 0.03 -19.63 9.41
C ILE A 416 1.34 -19.82 8.63
N VAL A 417 1.31 -19.70 7.30
CA VAL A 417 2.51 -19.78 6.45
C VAL A 417 3.53 -18.71 6.86
N ALA A 418 3.11 -17.45 7.03
CA ALA A 418 4.00 -16.37 7.48
C ALA A 418 4.61 -16.65 8.87
N THR A 419 3.83 -17.25 9.76
CA THR A 419 4.30 -17.63 11.12
C THR A 419 5.33 -18.76 11.05
N VAL A 420 5.13 -19.76 10.18
CA VAL A 420 6.13 -20.81 9.93
C VAL A 420 7.43 -20.19 9.38
N VAL A 421 7.33 -19.31 8.40
CA VAL A 421 8.50 -18.58 7.85
C VAL A 421 9.23 -17.81 8.95
N PHE A 422 8.49 -17.19 9.89
CA PHE A 422 9.09 -16.50 11.04
C PHE A 422 9.93 -17.45 11.91
N PHE A 423 9.41 -18.62 12.25
CA PHE A 423 10.16 -19.57 13.08
C PHE A 423 11.37 -20.14 12.35
N VAL A 424 11.27 -20.39 11.05
CA VAL A 424 12.42 -20.80 10.21
C VAL A 424 13.49 -19.70 10.23
N TYR A 425 13.13 -18.43 9.96
CA TYR A 425 14.05 -17.30 10.02
C TYR A 425 14.73 -17.18 11.40
N ARG A 426 13.93 -17.27 12.47
CA ARG A 426 14.45 -17.18 13.85
C ARG A 426 15.46 -18.27 14.17
N LYS A 427 15.27 -19.49 13.64
CA LYS A 427 16.21 -20.62 13.81
C LYS A 427 17.52 -20.34 13.06
N THR A 428 17.44 -19.97 11.78
CA THR A 428 18.63 -19.68 10.96
C THR A 428 19.47 -18.49 11.47
N LYS A 429 18.86 -17.55 12.21
CA LYS A 429 19.61 -16.42 12.81
C LYS A 429 20.34 -16.82 14.09
N ARG A 430 19.97 -17.91 14.74
CA ARG A 430 20.61 -18.40 15.98
C ARG A 430 21.79 -19.33 15.70
N GLU A 431 21.83 -19.94 14.54
CA GLU A 431 22.95 -20.71 13.98
C GLU A 431 23.96 -19.78 13.31
#